data_145a61b73ee3a913a0b6f997c276f37f
#
_entry.id   145a61b73ee3a913a0b6f997c276f37f
#
_cell.length_a   1.000
_cell.length_b   1.000
_cell.length_c   1.000
_cell.angle_alpha   90.00
_cell.angle_beta   90.00
_cell.angle_gamma   90.00
#
_symmetry.space_group_name_H-M   'P 1'
#
loop_
_entity.id
_entity.type
_entity.pdbx_description
1 polymer ?
#
loop_
_entity_poly.entity_id
_entity_poly.type
_entity_poly.pdbx_seq_one_letter_code
_entity_poly.pdbx_strand_id
1 'polypeptide(L)'
;MMKKLALAVLFSMLASSAWATTYYLAPAAGGGSDSNNGTSPSGPWLTPNHAVNCGDVILAAPSTAYVATNFRPNEWGVVACPAGNNVAWLKCQVFDACKITISTTGHNAMTPTQSYWGIQGWEVTVTSFGGNQCFEAYPPDFTHTVHHIIFANNIANGCGDGAFTTGASAANVGVDYLVVVGNIAYNAAQDDANCYSGIDIVVPVSSDTLPGTRYYIAGNFSWGNVDPNPCAGRAPLDGEGINLDTVNGNSYSGQIVIENNISVFNGGAGIQSFLNTGSSTNAKIYIRHNTTYGNHTGSTNASPCPEINLTSSLSTQVYLNLVQTSAASACLVGGTSQPYYALGVSSPDSTDLLYGNFLYSAAGNNTTGSGTGFSYGANNTTGSNPNFSNPVKPGAPNCGGSTSVPACVSTVIANFTPATAAAIPYGYQIPSTSQTYDPLFPQWLCTVNLPPGLVTMGCLAQSPPSPTITDVKAQ
;
A
#
# COMPACT_ATOMS: atom_id res chain seq x y z
N MET A 1 5.65 18.10 57.50
CA MET A 1 4.89 18.14 56.22
C MET A 1 5.68 17.63 55.02
N MET A 2 7.00 17.72 54.98
CA MET A 2 7.83 17.33 53.81
C MET A 2 8.00 15.81 53.56
N LYS A 3 7.77 14.93 54.53
CA LYS A 3 7.93 13.45 54.33
C LYS A 3 6.74 12.77 53.63
N LYS A 4 5.58 13.42 53.53
CA LYS A 4 4.40 12.87 52.80
C LYS A 4 4.37 13.22 51.32
N LEU A 5 5.13 14.23 50.91
CA LEU A 5 5.20 14.65 49.50
C LEU A 5 6.14 13.75 48.68
N ALA A 6 7.19 13.21 49.29
CA ALA A 6 8.15 12.33 48.60
C ALA A 6 7.57 10.96 48.22
N LEU A 7 6.59 10.47 48.98
CA LEU A 7 5.97 9.16 48.70
C LEU A 7 4.95 9.21 47.55
N ALA A 8 4.30 10.33 47.33
CA ALA A 8 3.35 10.52 46.24
C ALA A 8 4.06 10.67 44.85
N VAL A 9 5.26 11.22 44.84
CA VAL A 9 6.07 11.36 43.63
C VAL A 9 6.69 10.03 43.20
N LEU A 10 6.98 9.14 44.12
CA LEU A 10 7.54 7.81 43.81
C LEU A 10 6.49 6.85 43.24
N PHE A 11 5.20 7.03 43.55
CA PHE A 11 4.12 6.20 43.00
C PHE A 11 3.68 6.62 41.59
N SER A 12 3.98 7.85 41.16
CA SER A 12 3.66 8.33 39.80
C SER A 12 4.68 7.92 38.73
N MET A 13 5.81 7.32 39.11
CA MET A 13 6.84 6.85 38.18
C MET A 13 6.76 5.34 37.87
N LEU A 14 5.82 4.63 38.42
CA LEU A 14 5.48 3.28 38.01
C LEU A 14 4.37 3.32 36.96
N ALA A 15 4.53 4.14 35.92
CA ALA A 15 3.88 3.86 34.66
C ALA A 15 4.46 2.53 34.19
N SER A 16 3.77 1.43 34.51
CA SER A 16 4.09 0.12 33.96
C SER A 16 4.17 0.26 32.46
N SER A 17 5.35 0.11 31.90
CA SER A 17 5.47 -0.21 30.49
C SER A 17 4.65 -1.47 30.29
N ALA A 18 3.43 -1.34 29.78
CA ALA A 18 2.63 -2.48 29.41
C ALA A 18 3.46 -3.24 28.38
N TRP A 19 3.94 -4.41 28.74
CA TRP A 19 4.64 -5.30 27.82
C TRP A 19 3.64 -5.71 26.76
N ALA A 20 4.05 -5.70 25.49
CA ALA A 20 3.25 -6.21 24.39
C ALA A 20 2.79 -7.63 24.71
N THR A 21 1.49 -7.86 24.66
CA THR A 21 0.88 -9.16 24.93
C THR A 21 0.76 -9.95 23.63
N THR A 22 1.03 -11.25 23.71
CA THR A 22 0.77 -12.15 22.59
C THR A 22 -0.53 -12.91 22.85
N TYR A 23 -1.45 -12.79 21.90
CA TYR A 23 -2.67 -13.57 21.83
C TYR A 23 -2.59 -14.58 20.69
N TYR A 24 -3.50 -15.55 20.67
CA TYR A 24 -3.55 -16.60 19.68
C TYR A 24 -4.91 -16.62 18.99
N LEU A 25 -4.90 -16.90 17.69
CA LEU A 25 -6.09 -16.99 16.86
C LEU A 25 -6.04 -18.28 16.03
N ALA A 26 -7.16 -18.96 15.91
CA ALA A 26 -7.31 -20.13 15.05
C ALA A 26 -8.71 -20.20 14.45
N PRO A 27 -8.91 -20.89 13.30
CA PRO A 27 -10.25 -21.15 12.82
C PRO A 27 -11.02 -22.10 13.78
N ALA A 28 -12.33 -22.15 13.67
CA ALA A 28 -13.16 -23.02 14.53
C ALA A 28 -12.69 -24.48 14.52
N ALA A 29 -12.27 -25.00 13.35
CA ALA A 29 -11.70 -26.35 13.21
C ALA A 29 -10.38 -26.54 14.01
N GLY A 30 -9.68 -25.45 14.32
CA GLY A 30 -8.47 -25.41 15.16
C GLY A 30 -8.74 -25.05 16.62
N GLY A 31 -10.00 -25.09 17.06
CA GLY A 31 -10.40 -24.75 18.43
C GLY A 31 -10.60 -23.27 18.69
N GLY A 32 -10.63 -22.43 17.65
CA GLY A 32 -10.91 -21.00 17.77
C GLY A 32 -12.32 -20.72 18.29
N SER A 33 -12.42 -19.87 19.31
CA SER A 33 -13.68 -19.41 19.89
C SER A 33 -13.49 -18.07 20.60
N ASP A 34 -14.37 -17.12 20.40
CA ASP A 34 -14.29 -15.83 21.09
C ASP A 34 -14.73 -15.89 22.55
N SER A 35 -15.19 -17.04 23.03
CA SER A 35 -15.31 -17.35 24.47
C SER A 35 -13.98 -17.72 25.12
N ASN A 36 -12.94 -18.00 24.36
CA ASN A 36 -11.61 -18.26 24.90
C ASN A 36 -10.92 -16.96 25.34
N ASN A 37 -9.92 -17.07 26.21
CA ASN A 37 -9.16 -15.91 26.66
C ASN A 37 -8.06 -15.45 25.68
N GLY A 38 -7.75 -16.25 24.66
CA GLY A 38 -6.75 -15.96 23.64
C GLY A 38 -5.29 -16.02 24.10
N THR A 39 -5.01 -16.23 25.38
CA THR A 39 -3.64 -16.10 25.95
C THR A 39 -2.77 -17.34 25.79
N SER A 40 -3.29 -18.40 25.19
CA SER A 40 -2.53 -19.62 24.88
C SER A 40 -2.95 -20.24 23.55
N PRO A 41 -2.06 -21.01 22.89
CA PRO A 41 -2.42 -21.74 21.66
C PRO A 41 -3.52 -22.80 21.86
N SER A 42 -3.78 -23.23 23.09
CA SER A 42 -4.83 -24.21 23.41
C SER A 42 -6.20 -23.57 23.65
N GLY A 43 -6.29 -22.26 23.73
CA GLY A 43 -7.53 -21.50 23.86
C GLY A 43 -7.51 -20.26 22.97
N PRO A 44 -7.37 -20.41 21.63
CA PRO A 44 -7.25 -19.29 20.72
C PRO A 44 -8.59 -18.60 20.47
N TRP A 45 -8.57 -17.34 20.14
CA TRP A 45 -9.72 -16.60 19.62
C TRP A 45 -10.13 -17.09 18.22
N LEU A 46 -11.35 -16.82 17.83
CA LEU A 46 -11.89 -17.09 16.48
C LEU A 46 -11.76 -15.86 15.58
N THR A 47 -11.97 -14.67 16.13
CA THR A 47 -11.96 -13.39 15.42
C THR A 47 -11.00 -12.40 16.09
N PRO A 48 -10.56 -11.34 15.42
CA PRO A 48 -9.83 -10.25 16.06
C PRO A 48 -10.73 -9.27 16.84
N ASN A 49 -12.00 -9.60 17.09
CA ASN A 49 -12.99 -8.73 17.77
C ASN A 49 -12.77 -8.68 19.29
N HIS A 50 -11.55 -8.37 19.70
CA HIS A 50 -11.18 -8.23 21.09
C HIS A 50 -10.42 -6.93 21.33
N ALA A 51 -10.64 -6.32 22.50
CA ALA A 51 -9.88 -5.12 22.89
C ALA A 51 -8.42 -5.50 23.15
N VAL A 52 -7.52 -4.79 22.49
CA VAL A 52 -6.06 -4.98 22.60
C VAL A 52 -5.36 -3.63 22.72
N ASN A 53 -4.06 -3.65 23.01
CA ASN A 53 -3.26 -2.44 23.08
C ASN A 53 -2.31 -2.32 21.88
N CYS A 54 -1.86 -1.12 21.59
CA CYS A 54 -0.77 -0.92 20.65
C CYS A 54 0.48 -1.71 21.08
N GLY A 55 1.07 -2.42 20.13
CA GLY A 55 2.18 -3.33 20.36
C GLY A 55 1.76 -4.79 20.61
N ASP A 56 0.53 -5.05 20.99
CA ASP A 56 0.03 -6.42 21.13
C ASP A 56 0.05 -7.16 19.78
N VAL A 57 0.20 -8.48 19.86
CA VAL A 57 0.27 -9.34 18.68
C VAL A 57 -0.74 -10.47 18.80
N ILE A 58 -1.65 -10.59 17.86
CA ILE A 58 -2.50 -11.76 17.68
C ILE A 58 -1.83 -12.68 16.67
N LEU A 59 -1.34 -13.83 17.12
CA LEU A 59 -0.70 -14.85 16.28
C LEU A 59 -1.72 -15.85 15.77
N ALA A 60 -1.97 -15.82 14.47
CA ALA A 60 -2.86 -16.75 13.79
C ALA A 60 -2.12 -18.07 13.48
N ALA A 61 -2.71 -19.18 13.87
CA ALA A 61 -2.18 -20.51 13.57
C ALA A 61 -2.20 -20.80 12.07
N PRO A 62 -1.18 -21.46 11.48
CA PRO A 62 -1.19 -21.88 10.08
C PRO A 62 -2.44 -22.69 9.76
N SER A 63 -3.25 -22.24 8.79
CA SER A 63 -4.46 -22.94 8.37
C SER A 63 -5.02 -22.39 7.07
N THR A 64 -5.63 -23.24 6.26
CA THR A 64 -6.44 -22.89 5.09
C THR A 64 -7.95 -22.86 5.40
N ALA A 65 -8.33 -23.05 6.65
CA ALA A 65 -9.73 -23.13 7.08
C ALA A 65 -10.27 -21.81 7.66
N TYR A 66 -9.55 -20.71 7.50
CA TYR A 66 -10.06 -19.40 7.86
C TYR A 66 -11.19 -18.96 6.92
N VAL A 67 -12.23 -18.36 7.47
CA VAL A 67 -13.38 -17.89 6.71
C VAL A 67 -13.48 -16.37 6.77
N ALA A 68 -13.81 -15.75 5.65
CA ALA A 68 -13.87 -14.28 5.52
C ALA A 68 -14.82 -13.63 6.53
N THR A 69 -15.91 -14.31 6.92
CA THR A 69 -16.87 -13.79 7.90
C THR A 69 -16.27 -13.44 9.25
N ASN A 70 -15.11 -14.02 9.61
CA ASN A 70 -14.42 -13.75 10.87
C ASN A 70 -13.55 -12.49 10.83
N PHE A 71 -13.44 -11.81 9.68
CA PHE A 71 -12.58 -10.65 9.45
C PHE A 71 -13.31 -9.49 8.76
N ARG A 72 -14.64 -9.55 8.72
CA ARG A 72 -15.52 -8.51 8.17
C ARG A 72 -15.56 -7.26 9.04
N PRO A 73 -16.19 -6.18 8.61
CA PRO A 73 -16.20 -4.90 9.29
C PRO A 73 -16.50 -4.93 10.78
N ASN A 74 -17.40 -5.79 11.24
CA ASN A 74 -17.81 -5.85 12.66
C ASN A 74 -16.94 -6.77 13.54
N GLU A 75 -15.92 -7.39 12.95
CA GLU A 75 -15.09 -8.41 13.61
C GLU A 75 -13.72 -7.87 14.03
N TRP A 76 -13.61 -6.56 14.25
CA TRP A 76 -12.36 -5.89 14.67
C TRP A 76 -12.53 -5.17 15.99
N GLY A 77 -11.75 -5.56 16.97
CA GLY A 77 -11.74 -4.92 18.29
C GLY A 77 -11.03 -3.58 18.30
N VAL A 78 -11.34 -2.80 19.31
CA VAL A 78 -10.70 -1.49 19.53
C VAL A 78 -9.26 -1.69 19.97
N VAL A 79 -8.34 -0.93 19.39
CA VAL A 79 -6.93 -0.87 19.80
C VAL A 79 -6.71 0.37 20.67
N ALA A 80 -6.34 0.17 21.93
CA ALA A 80 -5.94 1.25 22.81
C ALA A 80 -4.51 1.70 22.48
N CYS A 81 -4.37 2.86 21.87
CA CYS A 81 -3.10 3.42 21.42
C CYS A 81 -2.87 4.85 21.95
N PRO A 82 -2.64 5.05 23.24
CA PRO A 82 -2.59 6.38 23.84
C PRO A 82 -1.43 7.23 23.34
N ALA A 83 -0.34 6.62 22.86
CA ALA A 83 0.80 7.34 22.29
C ALA A 83 0.67 7.59 20.77
N GLY A 84 -0.29 6.95 20.09
CA GLY A 84 -0.56 7.15 18.67
C GLY A 84 0.50 6.66 17.68
N ASN A 85 1.56 6.00 18.12
CA ASN A 85 2.76 5.74 17.31
C ASN A 85 3.05 4.25 17.11
N ASN A 86 2.08 3.37 17.26
CA ASN A 86 2.24 1.92 17.05
C ASN A 86 0.89 1.33 16.64
N VAL A 87 0.85 0.03 16.37
CA VAL A 87 -0.34 -0.72 16.01
C VAL A 87 -0.42 -2.02 16.79
N ALA A 88 -1.62 -2.59 16.93
CA ALA A 88 -1.77 -4.01 17.25
C ALA A 88 -1.61 -4.83 15.96
N TRP A 89 -1.05 -6.01 16.06
CA TRP A 89 -0.77 -6.85 14.91
C TRP A 89 -1.64 -8.10 14.87
N LEU A 90 -2.25 -8.35 13.72
CA LEU A 90 -2.75 -9.67 13.34
C LEU A 90 -1.74 -10.32 12.41
N LYS A 91 -0.96 -11.28 12.91
CA LYS A 91 0.13 -11.92 12.17
C LYS A 91 -0.13 -13.41 11.96
N CYS A 92 0.09 -13.90 10.76
CA CYS A 92 0.25 -15.33 10.57
C CYS A 92 1.57 -15.80 11.19
N GLN A 93 1.55 -16.91 11.93
CA GLN A 93 2.76 -17.46 12.56
C GLN A 93 3.82 -17.86 11.54
N VAL A 94 3.38 -18.33 10.39
CA VAL A 94 4.25 -18.72 9.28
C VAL A 94 3.76 -17.97 8.03
N PHE A 95 4.64 -17.24 7.38
CA PHE A 95 4.31 -16.49 6.17
C PHE A 95 3.58 -17.37 5.15
N ASP A 96 2.51 -16.86 4.57
CA ASP A 96 1.68 -17.53 3.56
C ASP A 96 0.98 -18.82 4.03
N ALA A 97 0.92 -19.09 5.33
CA ALA A 97 0.27 -20.30 5.83
C ALA A 97 -1.13 -20.08 6.42
N CYS A 98 -1.55 -18.81 6.57
CA CYS A 98 -2.91 -18.44 6.97
C CYS A 98 -3.67 -17.97 5.72
N LYS A 99 -4.65 -18.77 5.28
CA LYS A 99 -5.33 -18.55 4.01
C LYS A 99 -6.83 -18.38 4.19
N ILE A 100 -7.37 -17.40 3.47
CA ILE A 100 -8.81 -17.20 3.34
C ILE A 100 -9.17 -17.40 1.86
N THR A 101 -10.13 -18.28 1.59
CA THR A 101 -10.69 -18.45 0.25
C THR A 101 -12.13 -17.92 0.23
N ILE A 102 -12.42 -16.99 -0.66
CA ILE A 102 -13.77 -16.46 -0.90
C ILE A 102 -14.32 -17.11 -2.17
N SER A 103 -15.39 -17.89 -2.01
CA SER A 103 -16.09 -18.55 -3.11
C SER A 103 -17.49 -18.00 -3.37
N THR A 104 -17.86 -16.90 -2.75
CA THR A 104 -19.16 -16.24 -2.86
C THR A 104 -18.98 -14.76 -3.17
N THR A 105 -19.90 -14.19 -3.94
CA THR A 105 -19.87 -12.77 -4.31
C THR A 105 -20.27 -11.83 -3.18
N GLY A 106 -19.85 -10.56 -3.26
CA GLY A 106 -20.30 -9.49 -2.36
C GLY A 106 -19.72 -9.57 -0.94
N HIS A 107 -18.52 -10.11 -0.78
CA HIS A 107 -17.89 -10.30 0.53
C HIS A 107 -16.43 -9.87 0.54
N ASN A 108 -16.11 -8.93 1.41
CA ASN A 108 -14.72 -8.57 1.69
C ASN A 108 -14.09 -9.58 2.67
N ALA A 109 -12.77 -9.73 2.64
CA ALA A 109 -12.07 -10.64 3.54
C ALA A 109 -11.50 -9.90 4.76
N MET A 110 -10.37 -9.24 4.59
CA MET A 110 -9.66 -8.55 5.67
C MET A 110 -10.04 -7.08 5.67
N THR A 111 -11.05 -6.71 6.48
CA THR A 111 -11.60 -5.34 6.49
C THR A 111 -11.52 -4.71 7.88
N PRO A 112 -10.32 -4.22 8.32
CA PRO A 112 -10.21 -3.48 9.56
C PRO A 112 -11.03 -2.19 9.52
N THR A 113 -11.93 -2.04 10.49
CA THR A 113 -12.80 -0.89 10.69
C THR A 113 -12.47 -0.09 11.94
N GLN A 114 -11.44 -0.53 12.67
CA GLN A 114 -10.89 0.17 13.82
C GLN A 114 -9.47 0.64 13.50
N SER A 115 -9.07 1.76 14.06
CA SER A 115 -7.72 2.31 13.88
C SER A 115 -6.65 1.48 14.57
N TYR A 116 -5.41 1.66 14.14
CA TYR A 116 -4.20 1.06 14.73
C TYR A 116 -4.07 -0.46 14.54
N TRP A 117 -4.46 -0.97 13.38
CA TRP A 117 -4.27 -2.38 13.03
C TRP A 117 -3.18 -2.59 11.99
N GLY A 118 -2.31 -3.56 12.26
CA GLY A 118 -1.37 -4.13 11.29
C GLY A 118 -1.75 -5.58 10.95
N ILE A 119 -1.75 -5.92 9.65
CA ILE A 119 -2.06 -7.25 9.14
C ILE A 119 -0.85 -7.77 8.37
N GLN A 120 -0.35 -8.97 8.75
CA GLN A 120 0.89 -9.49 8.19
C GLN A 120 0.85 -10.99 7.91
N GLY A 121 1.34 -11.37 6.72
CA GLY A 121 1.69 -12.75 6.39
C GLY A 121 0.51 -13.60 5.92
N TRP A 122 -0.61 -13.01 5.54
CA TRP A 122 -1.84 -13.67 5.11
C TRP A 122 -1.93 -13.81 3.59
N GLU A 123 -2.61 -14.85 3.13
CA GLU A 123 -3.09 -14.96 1.75
C GLU A 123 -4.62 -14.88 1.72
N VAL A 124 -5.14 -14.02 0.83
CA VAL A 124 -6.57 -13.99 0.47
C VAL A 124 -6.70 -14.35 -0.99
N THR A 125 -7.51 -15.37 -1.29
CA THR A 125 -7.83 -15.80 -2.66
C THR A 125 -9.32 -15.72 -2.90
N VAL A 126 -9.74 -15.07 -3.99
CA VAL A 126 -11.12 -15.02 -4.44
C VAL A 126 -11.28 -15.92 -5.67
N THR A 127 -12.30 -16.77 -5.65
CA THR A 127 -12.60 -17.71 -6.75
C THR A 127 -13.97 -17.47 -7.39
N SER A 128 -14.75 -16.55 -6.83
CA SER A 128 -16.04 -16.11 -7.38
C SER A 128 -16.08 -14.57 -7.32
N PHE A 129 -16.01 -13.95 -8.48
CA PHE A 129 -15.90 -12.51 -8.61
C PHE A 129 -17.24 -11.81 -8.42
N GLY A 130 -17.24 -10.59 -7.90
CA GLY A 130 -18.40 -9.75 -7.69
C GLY A 130 -18.35 -9.00 -6.36
N GLY A 131 -17.78 -7.78 -6.36
CA GLY A 131 -17.71 -6.89 -5.21
C GLY A 131 -16.90 -7.45 -4.02
N ASN A 132 -15.82 -8.18 -4.30
CA ASN A 132 -14.99 -8.82 -3.27
C ASN A 132 -13.62 -8.14 -3.18
N GLN A 133 -13.38 -7.40 -2.11
CA GLN A 133 -12.06 -6.86 -1.80
C GLN A 133 -11.28 -7.83 -0.91
N CYS A 134 -9.97 -7.95 -1.14
CA CYS A 134 -9.14 -8.85 -0.35
C CYS A 134 -8.71 -8.19 0.97
N PHE A 135 -8.12 -7.03 0.90
CA PHE A 135 -7.70 -6.24 2.06
C PHE A 135 -8.23 -4.81 1.89
N GLU A 136 -9.09 -4.39 2.78
CA GLU A 136 -9.71 -3.07 2.70
C GLU A 136 -9.66 -2.37 4.04
N ALA A 137 -9.08 -1.18 4.11
CA ALA A 137 -9.29 -0.28 5.23
C ALA A 137 -10.60 0.48 5.01
N TYR A 138 -11.56 0.35 5.92
CA TYR A 138 -12.91 0.88 5.72
C TYR A 138 -13.48 1.53 6.98
N PRO A 139 -14.03 2.75 6.92
CA PRO A 139 -14.73 3.36 8.05
C PRO A 139 -16.03 2.61 8.35
N PRO A 140 -16.30 2.26 9.62
CA PRO A 140 -17.45 1.43 9.99
C PRO A 140 -18.78 2.15 9.86
N ASP A 141 -18.75 3.48 9.81
CA ASP A 141 -19.92 4.34 9.78
C ASP A 141 -19.61 5.69 9.12
N PHE A 142 -20.56 6.60 9.13
CA PHE A 142 -20.43 7.93 8.52
C PHE A 142 -19.80 9.00 9.45
N THR A 143 -19.22 8.61 10.56
CA THR A 143 -18.74 9.54 11.59
C THR A 143 -17.29 9.35 12.00
N HIS A 144 -16.70 8.18 11.75
CA HIS A 144 -15.36 7.83 12.23
C HIS A 144 -14.39 7.57 11.07
N THR A 145 -13.32 8.32 11.01
CA THR A 145 -12.20 8.05 10.13
C THR A 145 -11.33 6.96 10.72
N VAL A 146 -11.02 5.93 9.92
CA VAL A 146 -10.06 4.88 10.26
C VAL A 146 -8.66 5.36 9.90
N HIS A 147 -7.69 5.12 10.77
CA HIS A 147 -6.32 5.56 10.54
C HIS A 147 -5.29 4.62 11.16
N HIS A 148 -4.02 4.76 10.74
CA HIS A 148 -2.91 3.92 11.18
C HIS A 148 -3.18 2.43 10.90
N ILE A 149 -3.44 2.13 9.64
CA ILE A 149 -3.61 0.76 9.15
C ILE A 149 -2.36 0.36 8.37
N ILE A 150 -1.89 -0.88 8.59
CA ILE A 150 -0.72 -1.43 7.91
C ILE A 150 -1.08 -2.77 7.28
N PHE A 151 -0.98 -2.87 5.97
CA PHE A 151 -0.95 -4.14 5.25
C PHE A 151 0.49 -4.46 4.88
N ALA A 152 1.08 -5.49 5.47
CA ALA A 152 2.49 -5.80 5.29
C ALA A 152 2.72 -7.28 4.97
N ASN A 153 3.46 -7.55 3.90
CA ASN A 153 3.88 -8.92 3.57
C ASN A 153 2.71 -9.89 3.39
N ASN A 154 1.64 -9.46 2.69
CA ASN A 154 0.45 -10.25 2.40
C ASN A 154 0.35 -10.59 0.91
N ILE A 155 -0.51 -11.53 0.58
CA ILE A 155 -0.79 -11.97 -0.79
C ILE A 155 -2.28 -11.83 -1.06
N ALA A 156 -2.65 -11.12 -2.10
CA ALA A 156 -4.01 -10.96 -2.58
C ALA A 156 -4.13 -11.49 -4.01
N ASN A 157 -5.03 -12.44 -4.22
CA ASN A 157 -5.21 -13.16 -5.48
C ASN A 157 -6.67 -13.15 -5.95
N GLY A 158 -6.90 -12.73 -7.18
CA GLY A 158 -8.20 -12.88 -7.82
C GLY A 158 -9.30 -12.04 -7.21
N CYS A 159 -8.97 -10.95 -6.50
CA CYS A 159 -9.97 -10.08 -5.87
C CYS A 159 -10.92 -9.54 -6.94
N GLY A 160 -12.23 -9.61 -6.70
CA GLY A 160 -13.23 -9.09 -7.63
C GLY A 160 -13.03 -7.59 -7.83
N ASP A 161 -12.97 -6.87 -6.74
CA ASP A 161 -12.58 -5.46 -6.71
C ASP A 161 -11.05 -5.34 -6.50
N GLY A 162 -10.58 -4.45 -5.63
CA GLY A 162 -9.16 -4.24 -5.40
C GLY A 162 -8.51 -5.28 -4.47
N ALA A 163 -7.21 -5.45 -4.64
CA ALA A 163 -6.42 -6.32 -3.75
C ALA A 163 -6.12 -5.65 -2.41
N PHE A 164 -5.66 -4.41 -2.43
CA PHE A 164 -5.42 -3.57 -1.24
C PHE A 164 -6.07 -2.21 -1.46
N THR A 165 -7.12 -1.90 -0.70
CA THR A 165 -7.96 -0.75 -0.99
C THR A 165 -8.27 0.10 0.24
N THR A 166 -8.74 1.31 -0.03
CA THR A 166 -9.44 2.13 0.95
C THR A 166 -10.89 2.30 0.56
N GLY A 167 -11.78 2.38 1.55
CA GLY A 167 -13.14 2.80 1.35
C GLY A 167 -13.44 4.14 2.01
N ALA A 168 -14.44 4.84 1.50
CA ALA A 168 -14.98 6.05 2.12
C ALA A 168 -16.48 5.89 2.29
N SER A 169 -17.00 6.20 3.47
CA SER A 169 -18.43 6.06 3.76
C SER A 169 -19.20 7.37 3.56
N ALA A 170 -18.54 8.52 3.62
CA ALA A 170 -19.13 9.84 3.40
C ALA A 170 -18.05 10.87 3.07
N ALA A 171 -18.47 12.08 2.70
CA ALA A 171 -17.57 13.22 2.57
C ALA A 171 -16.80 13.44 3.89
N ASN A 172 -15.48 13.51 3.82
CA ASN A 172 -14.56 13.64 4.95
C ASN A 172 -14.57 12.48 5.96
N VAL A 173 -15.13 11.33 5.61
CA VAL A 173 -15.08 10.10 6.42
C VAL A 173 -14.53 8.97 5.56
N GLY A 174 -13.32 8.57 5.82
CA GLY A 174 -12.58 7.58 5.05
C GLY A 174 -11.39 7.05 5.83
N VAL A 175 -10.28 6.89 5.14
CA VAL A 175 -9.03 6.36 5.70
C VAL A 175 -7.95 7.45 5.71
N ASP A 176 -7.07 7.42 6.70
CA ASP A 176 -5.84 8.19 6.78
C ASP A 176 -4.70 7.31 7.33
N TYR A 177 -3.45 7.72 7.18
CA TYR A 177 -2.28 6.96 7.67
C TYR A 177 -2.31 5.47 7.29
N LEU A 178 -2.42 5.20 5.98
CA LEU A 178 -2.38 3.84 5.44
C LEU A 178 -0.98 3.50 4.94
N VAL A 179 -0.53 2.31 5.29
CA VAL A 179 0.73 1.73 4.83
C VAL A 179 0.46 0.40 4.14
N VAL A 180 0.91 0.29 2.89
CA VAL A 180 0.82 -0.93 2.09
C VAL A 180 2.25 -1.29 1.66
N VAL A 181 2.88 -2.27 2.34
CA VAL A 181 4.30 -2.54 2.15
C VAL A 181 4.61 -4.02 1.93
N GLY A 182 5.39 -4.28 0.89
CA GLY A 182 5.90 -5.62 0.61
C GLY A 182 4.80 -6.64 0.32
N ASN A 183 3.71 -6.26 -0.30
CA ASN A 183 2.61 -7.17 -0.60
C ASN A 183 2.64 -7.63 -2.06
N ILE A 184 1.91 -8.70 -2.37
CA ILE A 184 1.59 -9.13 -3.73
C ILE A 184 0.12 -8.84 -4.02
N ALA A 185 -0.15 -8.09 -5.10
CA ALA A 185 -1.47 -7.87 -5.67
C ALA A 185 -1.52 -8.47 -7.08
N TYR A 186 -2.21 -9.59 -7.27
CA TYR A 186 -2.26 -10.17 -8.60
C TYR A 186 -3.64 -10.73 -8.95
N ASN A 187 -3.98 -10.62 -10.25
CA ASN A 187 -5.28 -11.01 -10.78
C ASN A 187 -6.46 -10.35 -10.07
N ALA A 188 -6.32 -9.14 -9.53
CA ALA A 188 -7.41 -8.34 -8.97
C ALA A 188 -8.16 -7.57 -10.06
N ALA A 189 -9.19 -6.81 -9.67
CA ALA A 189 -10.08 -6.06 -10.53
C ALA A 189 -10.86 -6.97 -11.52
N GLN A 190 -11.35 -8.11 -11.05
CA GLN A 190 -12.03 -9.10 -11.88
C GLN A 190 -13.57 -8.94 -11.88
N ASP A 191 -14.11 -8.03 -11.09
CA ASP A 191 -15.55 -7.74 -11.07
C ASP A 191 -15.95 -6.89 -12.28
N ASP A 192 -17.15 -7.12 -12.79
CA ASP A 192 -17.72 -6.38 -13.91
C ASP A 192 -18.63 -5.21 -13.48
N ALA A 193 -18.84 -5.02 -12.17
CA ALA A 193 -19.74 -4.00 -11.64
C ALA A 193 -19.03 -2.75 -11.16
N ASN A 194 -17.77 -2.85 -10.72
CA ASN A 194 -17.01 -1.79 -10.10
C ASN A 194 -15.65 -1.58 -10.78
N CYS A 195 -15.17 -0.35 -10.75
CA CYS A 195 -13.87 0.02 -11.31
C CYS A 195 -12.84 0.00 -10.18
N TYR A 196 -11.92 -0.95 -10.19
CA TYR A 196 -10.87 -1.07 -9.19
C TYR A 196 -9.52 -1.47 -9.80
N SER A 197 -8.50 -1.40 -8.97
CA SER A 197 -7.10 -1.67 -9.33
C SER A 197 -6.44 -2.66 -8.38
N GLY A 198 -5.21 -3.04 -8.63
CA GLY A 198 -4.46 -3.93 -7.73
C GLY A 198 -4.31 -3.31 -6.33
N ILE A 199 -3.67 -2.15 -6.24
CA ILE A 199 -3.64 -1.32 -5.03
C ILE A 199 -4.38 -0.03 -5.37
N ASP A 200 -5.46 0.23 -4.64
CA ASP A 200 -6.38 1.31 -4.99
C ASP A 200 -6.68 2.21 -3.78
N ILE A 201 -6.16 3.42 -3.80
CA ILE A 201 -6.35 4.43 -2.77
C ILE A 201 -7.42 5.41 -3.24
N VAL A 202 -8.62 5.24 -2.72
CA VAL A 202 -9.80 6.01 -3.14
C VAL A 202 -10.15 7.04 -2.07
N VAL A 203 -10.31 8.28 -2.50
CA VAL A 203 -10.84 9.40 -1.68
C VAL A 203 -10.19 9.47 -0.28
N PRO A 204 -8.86 9.64 -0.18
CA PRO A 204 -8.19 9.76 1.11
C PRO A 204 -8.73 10.96 1.91
N VAL A 205 -8.73 10.85 3.23
CA VAL A 205 -9.15 11.91 4.13
C VAL A 205 -8.01 12.34 5.04
N SER A 206 -8.10 13.52 5.66
CA SER A 206 -7.16 13.96 6.67
C SER A 206 -7.80 13.86 8.05
N SER A 207 -7.30 12.99 8.91
CA SER A 207 -7.76 12.84 10.30
C SER A 207 -7.20 13.92 11.22
N ASP A 208 -6.11 14.56 10.82
CA ASP A 208 -5.46 15.66 11.53
C ASP A 208 -4.71 16.60 10.56
N THR A 209 -3.94 17.53 11.09
CA THR A 209 -3.14 18.52 10.34
C THR A 209 -1.63 18.31 10.48
N LEU A 210 -1.19 17.17 11.02
CA LEU A 210 0.23 16.88 11.20
C LEU A 210 0.93 16.76 9.84
N PRO A 211 2.13 17.30 9.70
CA PRO A 211 2.90 17.19 8.46
C PRO A 211 3.49 15.78 8.28
N GLY A 212 3.86 15.45 7.06
CA GLY A 212 4.60 14.23 6.73
C GLY A 212 3.77 13.22 5.95
N THR A 213 4.42 12.09 5.68
CA THR A 213 3.84 11.02 4.89
C THR A 213 2.80 10.25 5.68
N ARG A 214 1.61 10.17 5.10
CA ARG A 214 0.46 9.47 5.68
C ARG A 214 0.09 8.23 4.88
N TYR A 215 0.18 8.29 3.55
CA TYR A 215 0.04 7.11 2.70
C TYR A 215 1.41 6.69 2.20
N TYR A 216 1.75 5.43 2.45
CA TYR A 216 3.05 4.88 2.09
C TYR A 216 2.87 3.52 1.41
N ILE A 217 3.03 3.50 0.09
CA ILE A 217 2.85 2.33 -0.75
C ILE A 217 4.23 1.93 -1.28
N ALA A 218 4.86 0.93 -0.65
CA ALA A 218 6.27 0.65 -0.94
C ALA A 218 6.61 -0.83 -1.01
N GLY A 219 7.52 -1.18 -1.92
CA GLY A 219 8.04 -2.54 -2.04
C GLY A 219 7.00 -3.58 -2.44
N ASN A 220 5.89 -3.16 -3.05
CA ASN A 220 4.84 -4.07 -3.47
C ASN A 220 5.10 -4.60 -4.88
N PHE A 221 4.50 -5.75 -5.17
CA PHE A 221 4.55 -6.45 -6.44
C PHE A 221 3.14 -6.60 -7.00
N SER A 222 2.88 -5.97 -8.14
CA SER A 222 1.54 -5.89 -8.71
C SER A 222 1.54 -6.34 -10.16
N TRP A 223 0.75 -7.38 -10.49
CA TRP A 223 0.65 -7.86 -11.88
C TRP A 223 -0.67 -8.53 -12.20
N GLY A 224 -1.07 -8.43 -13.48
CA GLY A 224 -2.23 -9.12 -14.02
C GLY A 224 -3.57 -8.66 -13.45
N ASN A 225 -3.59 -7.50 -12.82
CA ASN A 225 -4.82 -6.87 -12.38
C ASN A 225 -5.50 -6.29 -13.62
N VAL A 226 -6.62 -6.85 -14.00
CA VAL A 226 -7.28 -6.53 -15.25
C VAL A 226 -8.77 -6.40 -14.98
N ASP A 227 -9.30 -5.22 -15.24
CA ASP A 227 -10.74 -5.01 -15.33
C ASP A 227 -11.24 -5.55 -16.68
N PRO A 228 -11.88 -6.73 -16.74
CA PRO A 228 -12.24 -7.38 -17.98
C PRO A 228 -13.53 -6.84 -18.57
N ASN A 229 -14.34 -6.13 -17.81
CA ASN A 229 -15.70 -5.78 -18.13
C ASN A 229 -15.98 -4.28 -17.98
N PRO A 230 -17.06 -3.76 -18.58
CA PRO A 230 -17.48 -2.37 -18.34
C PRO A 230 -17.82 -2.17 -16.87
N CYS A 231 -17.00 -1.45 -16.14
CA CYS A 231 -17.33 -1.09 -14.77
C CYS A 231 -18.42 -0.01 -14.72
N ALA A 232 -19.43 -0.21 -13.89
CA ALA A 232 -20.55 0.72 -13.71
C ALA A 232 -21.21 1.17 -15.03
N GLY A 233 -21.29 0.29 -16.04
CA GLY A 233 -21.85 0.59 -17.36
C GLY A 233 -20.95 1.45 -18.25
N ARG A 234 -19.68 1.63 -17.91
CA ARG A 234 -18.65 2.32 -18.70
C ARG A 234 -17.72 1.30 -19.38
N ALA A 235 -16.93 1.74 -20.36
CA ALA A 235 -15.81 0.94 -20.81
C ALA A 235 -14.85 0.66 -19.62
N PRO A 236 -14.17 -0.50 -19.59
CA PRO A 236 -13.17 -0.76 -18.54
C PRO A 236 -12.18 0.40 -18.45
N LEU A 237 -12.05 0.99 -17.25
CA LEU A 237 -11.24 2.18 -17.02
C LEU A 237 -10.04 1.90 -16.14
N ASP A 238 -10.12 0.87 -15.29
CA ASP A 238 -9.18 0.58 -14.22
C ASP A 238 -8.40 -0.72 -14.48
N GLY A 239 -7.97 -1.39 -13.46
CA GLY A 239 -7.06 -2.52 -13.57
C GLY A 239 -5.60 -2.08 -13.58
N GLU A 240 -5.31 -0.91 -13.01
CA GLU A 240 -3.95 -0.45 -12.78
C GLU A 240 -3.24 -1.35 -11.76
N GLY A 241 -1.93 -1.32 -11.78
CA GLY A 241 -1.16 -1.95 -10.71
C GLY A 241 -1.31 -1.21 -9.40
N ILE A 242 -1.17 0.11 -9.43
CA ILE A 242 -1.35 1.03 -8.30
C ILE A 242 -2.11 2.25 -8.80
N ASN A 243 -3.22 2.57 -8.15
CA ASN A 243 -4.05 3.73 -8.45
C ASN A 243 -4.22 4.64 -7.24
N LEU A 244 -4.05 5.93 -7.43
CA LEU A 244 -4.51 6.97 -6.51
C LEU A 244 -5.71 7.65 -7.15
N ASP A 245 -6.90 7.42 -6.61
CA ASP A 245 -8.14 7.94 -7.18
C ASP A 245 -8.75 9.03 -6.30
N THR A 246 -9.15 10.11 -6.96
CA THR A 246 -9.96 11.19 -6.38
C THR A 246 -9.38 11.77 -5.08
N VAL A 247 -8.06 12.01 -5.04
CA VAL A 247 -7.35 12.57 -3.88
C VAL A 247 -7.92 13.96 -3.48
N ASN A 248 -8.49 14.68 -4.45
CA ASN A 248 -9.11 15.97 -4.22
C ASN A 248 -10.53 15.91 -3.60
N GLY A 249 -11.10 14.72 -3.48
CA GLY A 249 -12.50 14.54 -3.05
C GLY A 249 -12.79 15.09 -1.65
N ASN A 250 -11.80 15.08 -0.75
CA ASN A 250 -11.95 15.44 0.65
C ASN A 250 -10.92 16.45 1.15
N SER A 251 -10.41 17.33 0.31
CA SER A 251 -9.42 18.35 0.71
C SER A 251 -8.19 17.75 1.42
N TYR A 252 -7.74 16.60 0.97
CA TYR A 252 -6.62 15.89 1.56
C TYR A 252 -5.34 16.75 1.55
N SER A 253 -4.61 16.76 2.67
CA SER A 253 -3.43 17.60 2.84
C SER A 253 -2.16 16.82 3.22
N GLY A 254 -2.25 15.52 3.38
CA GLY A 254 -1.11 14.66 3.72
C GLY A 254 -0.17 14.41 2.53
N GLN A 255 1.00 13.85 2.83
CA GLN A 255 1.89 13.35 1.78
C GLN A 255 1.54 11.90 1.44
N ILE A 256 1.62 11.58 0.14
CA ILE A 256 1.46 10.24 -0.40
C ILE A 256 2.77 9.86 -1.07
N VAL A 257 3.34 8.72 -0.72
CA VAL A 257 4.57 8.21 -1.30
C VAL A 257 4.32 6.83 -1.91
N ILE A 258 4.62 6.70 -3.21
CA ILE A 258 4.61 5.44 -3.94
C ILE A 258 6.04 5.17 -4.36
N GLU A 259 6.69 4.20 -3.71
CA GLU A 259 8.10 3.96 -3.99
C GLU A 259 8.48 2.49 -4.00
N ASN A 260 9.50 2.20 -4.77
CA ASN A 260 10.16 0.90 -4.76
C ASN A 260 9.21 -0.29 -5.06
N ASN A 261 8.20 -0.06 -5.91
CA ASN A 261 7.27 -1.10 -6.33
C ASN A 261 7.67 -1.67 -7.69
N ILE A 262 7.29 -2.92 -7.96
CA ILE A 262 7.30 -3.53 -9.29
C ILE A 262 5.85 -3.69 -9.75
N SER A 263 5.44 -2.97 -10.78
CA SER A 263 4.09 -2.98 -11.33
C SER A 263 4.12 -3.31 -12.82
N VAL A 264 3.70 -4.53 -13.17
CA VAL A 264 3.94 -5.07 -14.51
C VAL A 264 2.74 -5.88 -15.05
N PHE A 265 2.49 -5.82 -16.34
CA PHE A 265 1.44 -6.59 -17.03
C PHE A 265 0.04 -6.44 -16.42
N ASN A 266 -0.32 -5.26 -15.95
CA ASN A 266 -1.66 -4.90 -15.49
C ASN A 266 -2.55 -4.47 -16.69
N GLY A 267 -3.85 -4.44 -16.48
CA GLY A 267 -4.83 -4.08 -17.50
C GLY A 267 -4.80 -2.59 -17.86
N GLY A 268 -4.67 -1.73 -16.86
CA GLY A 268 -4.46 -0.30 -16.98
C GLY A 268 -2.99 0.11 -16.87
N ALA A 269 -2.71 1.30 -16.37
CA ALA A 269 -1.36 1.79 -16.11
C ALA A 269 -0.63 0.97 -15.05
N GLY A 270 0.69 0.99 -15.05
CA GLY A 270 1.46 0.44 -13.93
C GLY A 270 1.21 1.23 -12.65
N ILE A 271 1.27 2.55 -12.76
CA ILE A 271 0.94 3.48 -11.67
C ILE A 271 0.11 4.62 -12.24
N GLN A 272 -1.00 4.92 -11.60
CA GLN A 272 -1.86 6.05 -11.95
C GLN A 272 -2.07 6.98 -10.77
N SER A 273 -2.14 8.28 -11.06
CA SER A 273 -2.64 9.31 -10.17
C SER A 273 -3.77 10.03 -10.88
N PHE A 274 -4.99 9.91 -10.38
CA PHE A 274 -6.21 10.35 -11.05
C PHE A 274 -6.98 11.35 -10.20
N LEU A 275 -7.48 12.43 -10.82
CA LEU A 275 -8.29 13.48 -10.21
C LEU A 275 -7.71 14.08 -8.91
N ASN A 276 -6.49 14.57 -9.00
CA ASN A 276 -5.86 15.28 -7.88
C ASN A 276 -6.04 16.81 -7.96
N THR A 277 -6.68 17.31 -9.01
CA THR A 277 -6.91 18.73 -9.19
C THR A 277 -8.10 19.19 -8.38
N GLY A 278 -7.94 20.27 -7.64
CA GLY A 278 -9.01 20.91 -6.92
C GLY A 278 -8.44 22.01 -6.02
N SER A 279 -9.15 23.09 -5.86
CA SER A 279 -8.72 24.24 -5.06
C SER A 279 -8.59 23.95 -3.56
N SER A 280 -8.95 22.78 -3.13
CA SER A 280 -9.04 22.40 -1.71
C SER A 280 -7.99 21.38 -1.27
N THR A 281 -7.26 20.73 -2.19
CA THR A 281 -6.21 19.77 -1.80
C THR A 281 -4.84 20.45 -1.72
N ASN A 282 -4.10 20.10 -0.66
CA ASN A 282 -2.67 20.43 -0.51
C ASN A 282 -1.81 19.14 -0.48
N ALA A 283 -2.36 18.05 -0.95
CA ALA A 283 -1.64 16.78 -1.02
C ALA A 283 -0.34 16.94 -1.82
N LYS A 284 0.71 16.30 -1.36
CA LYS A 284 1.98 16.17 -2.07
C LYS A 284 2.19 14.71 -2.40
N ILE A 285 2.36 14.40 -3.68
CA ILE A 285 2.49 13.03 -4.17
C ILE A 285 3.91 12.83 -4.67
N TYR A 286 4.54 11.76 -4.25
CA TYR A 286 5.87 11.34 -4.67
C TYR A 286 5.82 9.94 -5.24
N ILE A 287 6.20 9.80 -6.53
CA ILE A 287 6.28 8.53 -7.24
C ILE A 287 7.75 8.33 -7.62
N ARG A 288 8.44 7.41 -6.92
CA ARG A 288 9.89 7.26 -7.11
C ARG A 288 10.37 5.82 -6.99
N HIS A 289 11.49 5.52 -7.61
CA HIS A 289 12.13 4.20 -7.57
C HIS A 289 11.21 3.03 -7.95
N ASN A 290 10.15 3.27 -8.70
CA ASN A 290 9.28 2.18 -9.15
C ASN A 290 9.77 1.62 -10.49
N THR A 291 9.56 0.31 -10.69
CA THR A 291 9.73 -0.35 -11.98
C THR A 291 8.36 -0.64 -12.57
N THR A 292 8.08 -0.12 -13.77
CA THR A 292 6.86 -0.46 -14.52
C THR A 292 7.22 -1.03 -15.88
N TYR A 293 6.47 -2.07 -16.29
CA TYR A 293 6.73 -2.73 -17.58
C TYR A 293 5.48 -3.38 -18.14
N GLY A 294 5.20 -3.08 -19.42
CA GLY A 294 4.28 -3.87 -20.23
C GLY A 294 2.84 -3.90 -19.71
N ASN A 295 2.42 -2.87 -19.01
CA ASN A 295 1.04 -2.68 -18.55
C ASN A 295 0.11 -2.43 -19.75
N HIS A 296 -1.16 -2.10 -19.55
CA HIS A 296 -2.18 -1.97 -20.61
C HIS A 296 -2.43 -3.27 -21.38
N THR A 297 -2.49 -4.38 -20.65
CA THR A 297 -2.80 -5.70 -21.26
C THR A 297 -4.29 -5.92 -21.49
N GLY A 298 -5.15 -5.07 -20.95
CA GLY A 298 -6.60 -5.11 -21.15
C GLY A 298 -6.97 -4.62 -22.54
N SER A 299 -7.42 -5.51 -23.45
CA SER A 299 -7.72 -5.18 -24.84
C SER A 299 -8.90 -4.21 -25.02
N THR A 300 -9.72 -4.05 -24.01
CA THR A 300 -10.92 -3.18 -24.02
C THR A 300 -10.78 -2.00 -23.07
N ASN A 301 -9.67 -1.88 -22.36
CA ASN A 301 -9.46 -0.85 -21.35
C ASN A 301 -9.51 0.54 -22.00
N ALA A 302 -10.26 1.46 -21.41
CA ALA A 302 -10.32 2.86 -21.81
C ALA A 302 -9.31 3.74 -21.05
N SER A 303 -8.54 3.15 -20.15
CA SER A 303 -7.47 3.84 -19.41
C SER A 303 -6.42 4.43 -20.35
N PRO A 304 -5.86 5.59 -20.04
CA PRO A 304 -4.78 6.15 -20.83
C PRO A 304 -3.58 5.21 -20.95
N CYS A 305 -2.87 5.32 -22.07
CA CYS A 305 -1.77 4.43 -22.44
C CYS A 305 -0.38 4.64 -21.79
N PRO A 306 -0.09 5.61 -20.93
CA PRO A 306 1.19 5.66 -20.24
C PRO A 306 1.35 4.58 -19.17
N GLU A 307 2.58 4.06 -19.04
CA GLU A 307 2.99 3.15 -17.95
C GLU A 307 2.88 3.80 -16.57
N ILE A 308 3.32 5.05 -16.45
CA ILE A 308 3.00 5.95 -15.34
C ILE A 308 2.14 7.06 -15.89
N ASN A 309 0.93 7.19 -15.37
CA ASN A 309 -0.07 8.12 -15.84
C ASN A 309 -0.48 9.12 -14.77
N LEU A 310 -0.37 10.41 -15.08
CA LEU A 310 -0.87 11.50 -14.25
C LEU A 310 -2.03 12.16 -14.97
N THR A 311 -3.24 12.01 -14.44
CA THR A 311 -4.44 12.62 -15.00
C THR A 311 -5.01 13.62 -14.02
N SER A 312 -5.07 14.90 -14.43
CA SER A 312 -5.52 15.99 -13.57
C SER A 312 -4.77 15.99 -12.23
N SER A 313 -3.44 15.93 -12.29
CA SER A 313 -2.58 15.86 -11.09
C SER A 313 -2.23 17.25 -10.56
N LEU A 314 -1.82 17.29 -9.31
CA LEU A 314 -1.41 18.49 -8.58
C LEU A 314 -0.27 18.14 -7.62
N SER A 315 0.78 18.96 -7.61
CA SER A 315 1.92 18.82 -6.69
C SER A 315 2.54 17.41 -6.68
N THR A 316 2.60 16.76 -7.84
CA THR A 316 3.13 15.40 -8.01
C THR A 316 4.56 15.45 -8.51
N GLN A 317 5.45 14.73 -7.81
CA GLN A 317 6.84 14.56 -8.22
C GLN A 317 7.10 13.12 -8.64
N VAL A 318 7.57 12.95 -9.88
CA VAL A 318 7.87 11.63 -10.48
C VAL A 318 9.36 11.58 -10.81
N TYR A 319 10.13 10.75 -10.10
CA TYR A 319 11.58 10.72 -10.28
C TYR A 319 12.21 9.37 -9.90
N LEU A 320 13.37 9.08 -10.48
CA LEU A 320 14.14 7.84 -10.28
C LEU A 320 13.37 6.55 -10.61
N ASN A 321 12.29 6.64 -11.40
CA ASN A 321 11.56 5.47 -11.83
C ASN A 321 12.23 4.85 -13.05
N LEU A 322 12.10 3.53 -13.18
CA LEU A 322 12.48 2.75 -14.34
C LEU A 322 11.20 2.32 -15.07
N VAL A 323 10.98 2.89 -16.23
CA VAL A 323 9.71 2.78 -16.95
C VAL A 323 9.95 2.28 -18.35
N GLN A 324 9.39 1.14 -18.70
CA GLN A 324 9.50 0.56 -20.04
C GLN A 324 8.15 0.06 -20.53
N THR A 325 7.75 0.50 -21.71
CA THR A 325 6.62 -0.10 -22.42
C THR A 325 6.99 -1.51 -22.90
N SER A 326 5.99 -2.34 -23.17
CA SER A 326 6.21 -3.60 -23.91
C SER A 326 6.73 -3.32 -25.31
N ALA A 327 7.10 -4.37 -26.04
CA ALA A 327 7.51 -4.27 -27.45
C ALA A 327 6.36 -3.83 -28.39
N ALA A 328 5.13 -3.80 -27.91
CA ALA A 328 3.99 -3.28 -28.67
C ALA A 328 4.19 -1.79 -28.97
N SER A 329 3.91 -1.40 -30.22
CA SER A 329 4.01 0.01 -30.64
C SER A 329 2.81 0.84 -30.20
N ALA A 330 1.74 0.22 -29.76
CA ALA A 330 0.49 0.86 -29.38
C ALA A 330 -0.21 0.06 -28.28
N CYS A 331 -1.00 0.72 -27.48
CA CYS A 331 -1.99 0.12 -26.61
C CYS A 331 -3.40 0.37 -27.15
N LEU A 332 -4.39 -0.34 -26.65
CA LEU A 332 -5.79 -0.16 -27.03
C LEU A 332 -6.53 0.63 -25.95
N VAL A 333 -7.16 1.73 -26.33
CA VAL A 333 -8.05 2.51 -25.48
C VAL A 333 -9.46 2.41 -26.06
N GLY A 334 -10.36 1.76 -25.36
CA GLY A 334 -11.71 1.50 -25.86
C GLY A 334 -11.72 0.83 -27.25
N GLY A 335 -10.80 -0.10 -27.50
CA GLY A 335 -10.63 -0.77 -28.79
C GLY A 335 -9.92 0.07 -29.87
N THR A 336 -9.54 1.31 -29.59
CA THR A 336 -8.81 2.18 -30.51
C THR A 336 -7.32 2.18 -30.22
N SER A 337 -6.49 1.96 -31.26
CA SER A 337 -5.03 1.99 -31.12
C SER A 337 -4.54 3.40 -30.78
N GLN A 338 -3.80 3.51 -29.68
CA GLN A 338 -3.16 4.74 -29.23
C GLN A 338 -1.65 4.52 -29.07
N PRO A 339 -0.82 5.56 -29.21
CA PRO A 339 0.61 5.43 -28.93
C PRO A 339 0.84 4.99 -27.47
N TYR A 340 1.75 4.05 -27.28
CA TYR A 340 2.10 3.53 -25.96
C TYR A 340 3.28 4.32 -25.40
N TYR A 341 3.10 5.00 -24.28
CA TYR A 341 4.07 5.89 -23.68
C TYR A 341 4.64 5.31 -22.37
N ALA A 342 5.90 5.64 -22.07
CA ALA A 342 6.46 5.30 -20.78
C ALA A 342 5.89 6.22 -19.67
N LEU A 343 5.82 7.51 -19.90
CA LEU A 343 5.32 8.48 -18.94
C LEU A 343 4.33 9.44 -19.62
N GLY A 344 3.18 9.64 -19.03
CA GLY A 344 2.16 10.53 -19.56
C GLY A 344 1.52 11.43 -18.52
N VAL A 345 1.14 12.62 -19.00
CA VAL A 345 0.46 13.62 -18.18
C VAL A 345 -0.69 14.20 -18.99
N SER A 346 -1.89 14.25 -18.40
CA SER A 346 -3.03 14.97 -18.97
C SER A 346 -3.59 15.94 -17.94
N SER A 347 -3.88 17.17 -18.39
CA SER A 347 -4.34 18.27 -17.52
C SER A 347 -3.44 18.50 -16.31
N PRO A 348 -2.12 18.69 -16.50
CA PRO A 348 -1.18 18.88 -15.40
C PRO A 348 -1.33 20.27 -14.77
N ASP A 349 -0.74 20.40 -13.60
CA ASP A 349 -0.53 21.65 -12.88
C ASP A 349 0.93 22.10 -12.98
N SER A 350 1.18 23.39 -12.81
CA SER A 350 2.54 23.97 -12.83
C SER A 350 3.44 23.48 -11.67
N THR A 351 2.87 22.83 -10.69
CA THR A 351 3.59 22.27 -9.54
C THR A 351 4.01 20.81 -9.74
N ASP A 352 3.57 20.19 -10.85
CA ASP A 352 3.99 18.83 -11.20
C ASP A 352 5.42 18.83 -11.74
N LEU A 353 6.26 17.94 -11.23
CA LEU A 353 7.67 17.82 -11.58
C LEU A 353 8.00 16.37 -11.98
N LEU A 354 8.45 16.19 -13.22
CA LEU A 354 8.80 14.89 -13.77
C LEU A 354 10.27 14.91 -14.22
N TYR A 355 11.18 14.40 -13.38
CA TYR A 355 12.62 14.54 -13.62
C TYR A 355 13.41 13.31 -13.22
N GLY A 356 14.59 13.12 -13.83
CA GLY A 356 15.53 12.07 -13.41
C GLY A 356 14.93 10.66 -13.48
N ASN A 357 14.07 10.36 -14.45
CA ASN A 357 13.55 9.02 -14.68
C ASN A 357 14.32 8.33 -15.81
N PHE A 358 14.32 7.01 -15.82
CA PHE A 358 14.78 6.22 -16.96
C PHE A 358 13.56 5.71 -17.74
N LEU A 359 13.35 6.25 -18.93
CA LEU A 359 12.15 6.06 -19.72
C LEU A 359 12.51 5.38 -21.05
N TYR A 360 11.87 4.27 -21.36
CA TYR A 360 12.06 3.57 -22.63
C TYR A 360 10.75 3.10 -23.24
N SER A 361 10.54 3.45 -24.49
CA SER A 361 9.50 2.87 -25.35
C SER A 361 10.15 2.36 -26.62
N ALA A 362 9.85 1.11 -27.00
CA ALA A 362 10.35 0.53 -28.24
C ALA A 362 9.87 1.28 -29.48
N ALA A 363 8.74 1.96 -29.40
CA ALA A 363 8.20 2.82 -30.46
C ALA A 363 8.77 4.25 -30.46
N GLY A 364 9.65 4.59 -29.52
CA GLY A 364 10.20 5.95 -29.36
C GLY A 364 9.30 6.92 -28.59
N ASN A 365 8.13 6.49 -28.14
CA ASN A 365 7.14 7.31 -27.43
C ASN A 365 7.46 7.35 -25.94
N ASN A 366 8.55 8.02 -25.51
CA ASN A 366 8.97 7.99 -24.12
C ASN A 366 8.07 8.83 -23.22
N THR A 367 7.60 9.96 -23.71
CA THR A 367 6.76 10.87 -22.93
C THR A 367 5.61 11.41 -23.76
N THR A 368 4.46 11.63 -23.13
CA THR A 368 3.36 12.41 -23.70
C THR A 368 2.84 13.37 -22.64
N GLY A 369 2.33 14.50 -23.08
CA GLY A 369 1.69 15.46 -22.19
C GLY A 369 0.81 16.40 -22.99
N SER A 370 -0.37 16.66 -22.45
CA SER A 370 -1.29 17.69 -22.94
C SER A 370 -1.62 18.65 -21.81
N GLY A 371 -1.45 19.92 -22.03
CA GLY A 371 -1.71 20.99 -21.08
C GLY A 371 -0.52 21.93 -20.91
N THR A 372 -0.77 23.04 -20.23
CA THR A 372 0.24 24.08 -19.96
C THR A 372 0.57 24.05 -18.49
N GLY A 373 1.85 24.18 -18.16
CA GLY A 373 2.27 24.47 -16.79
C GLY A 373 3.05 23.39 -16.06
N PHE A 374 3.15 22.16 -16.54
CA PHE A 374 4.03 21.16 -15.94
C PHE A 374 5.45 21.23 -16.53
N SER A 375 6.39 20.69 -15.79
CA SER A 375 7.79 20.65 -16.21
C SER A 375 8.27 19.20 -16.38
N TYR A 376 8.63 18.83 -17.62
CA TYR A 376 9.61 17.76 -17.82
C TYR A 376 10.97 18.33 -17.42
N GLY A 377 11.32 18.13 -16.16
CA GLY A 377 12.60 18.58 -15.62
C GLY A 377 13.81 17.93 -16.30
N ALA A 378 14.98 18.45 -16.01
CA ALA A 378 16.24 17.95 -16.53
C ALA A 378 16.46 16.48 -16.11
N ASN A 379 17.31 15.79 -16.86
CA ASN A 379 17.89 14.47 -16.53
C ASN A 379 16.95 13.24 -16.63
N ASN A 380 15.83 13.33 -17.34
CA ASN A 380 15.17 12.11 -17.77
C ASN A 380 16.04 11.43 -18.85
N THR A 381 16.46 10.19 -18.58
CA THR A 381 17.20 9.37 -19.55
C THR A 381 16.20 8.70 -20.47
N THR A 382 16.34 8.91 -21.78
CA THR A 382 15.45 8.35 -22.81
C THR A 382 16.23 7.64 -23.90
N GLY A 383 15.59 6.75 -24.63
CA GLY A 383 16.14 6.13 -25.83
C GLY A 383 17.09 4.94 -25.59
N SER A 384 17.36 4.58 -24.36
CA SER A 384 18.15 3.39 -24.02
C SER A 384 17.27 2.30 -23.44
N ASN A 385 17.39 1.06 -23.95
CA ASN A 385 16.69 -0.08 -23.38
C ASN A 385 17.32 -0.47 -22.02
N PRO A 386 16.57 -0.59 -20.94
CA PRO A 386 17.10 -1.10 -19.68
C PRO A 386 17.54 -2.56 -19.75
N ASN A 387 17.11 -3.30 -20.77
CA ASN A 387 17.43 -4.72 -20.99
C ASN A 387 17.13 -5.57 -19.75
N PHE A 388 15.87 -5.62 -19.38
CA PHE A 388 15.40 -6.58 -18.36
C PHE A 388 15.81 -8.01 -18.75
N SER A 389 16.22 -8.82 -17.79
CA SER A 389 16.79 -10.14 -18.06
C SER A 389 15.75 -11.12 -18.65
N ASN A 390 14.49 -11.07 -18.21
CA ASN A 390 13.41 -11.90 -18.74
C ASN A 390 12.03 -11.27 -18.44
N PRO A 391 11.63 -10.20 -19.15
CA PRO A 391 10.42 -9.46 -18.86
C PRO A 391 9.17 -10.21 -19.36
N VAL A 392 8.80 -11.27 -18.65
CA VAL A 392 7.58 -12.05 -18.91
C VAL A 392 6.55 -11.84 -17.79
N LYS A 393 5.26 -11.97 -18.13
CA LYS A 393 4.19 -11.87 -17.13
C LYS A 393 4.43 -12.92 -16.04
N PRO A 394 4.53 -12.53 -14.76
CA PRO A 394 4.65 -13.47 -13.68
C PRO A 394 3.42 -14.40 -13.60
N GLY A 395 3.65 -15.66 -13.27
CA GLY A 395 2.58 -16.60 -12.89
C GLY A 395 2.12 -16.40 -11.45
N ALA A 396 1.28 -17.30 -10.97
CA ALA A 396 0.92 -17.36 -9.57
C ALA A 396 2.19 -17.53 -8.72
N PRO A 397 2.35 -16.75 -7.62
CA PRO A 397 3.51 -16.87 -6.76
C PRO A 397 3.48 -18.23 -6.05
N ASN A 398 4.64 -18.86 -5.93
CA ASN A 398 4.81 -20.05 -5.12
C ASN A 398 5.65 -19.68 -3.90
N CYS A 399 4.99 -19.35 -2.82
CA CYS A 399 5.62 -18.86 -1.61
C CYS A 399 5.95 -19.95 -0.58
N GLY A 400 5.67 -21.20 -0.89
CA GLY A 400 5.93 -22.31 0.03
C GLY A 400 7.38 -22.36 0.50
N GLY A 401 7.59 -22.29 1.82
CA GLY A 401 8.91 -22.25 2.43
C GLY A 401 9.59 -20.87 2.44
N SER A 402 9.01 -19.85 1.83
CA SER A 402 9.50 -18.48 1.91
C SER A 402 9.18 -17.86 3.27
N THR A 403 9.95 -16.85 3.67
CA THR A 403 9.74 -16.13 4.93
C THR A 403 9.16 -14.72 4.72
N SER A 404 9.09 -14.27 3.47
CA SER A 404 8.58 -12.95 3.11
C SER A 404 8.20 -12.90 1.63
N VAL A 405 7.43 -11.89 1.25
CA VAL A 405 7.09 -11.61 -0.15
C VAL A 405 8.34 -11.41 -1.02
N PRO A 406 9.31 -10.57 -0.68
CA PRO A 406 10.51 -10.44 -1.53
C PRO A 406 11.26 -11.75 -1.76
N ALA A 407 11.29 -12.64 -0.76
CA ALA A 407 11.89 -13.98 -0.94
C ALA A 407 11.06 -14.85 -1.90
N CYS A 408 9.73 -14.80 -1.79
CA CYS A 408 8.80 -15.52 -2.65
C CYS A 408 8.91 -15.07 -4.12
N VAL A 409 9.04 -13.77 -4.38
CA VAL A 409 9.07 -13.20 -5.73
C VAL A 409 10.49 -12.90 -6.23
N SER A 410 11.50 -13.55 -5.68
CA SER A 410 12.91 -13.31 -6.07
C SER A 410 13.15 -13.46 -7.58
N THR A 411 12.45 -14.39 -8.24
CA THR A 411 12.50 -14.54 -9.71
C THR A 411 11.89 -13.32 -10.42
N VAL A 412 10.79 -12.76 -9.92
CA VAL A 412 10.19 -11.55 -10.48
C VAL A 412 11.17 -10.39 -10.36
N ILE A 413 11.76 -10.20 -9.19
CA ILE A 413 12.79 -9.18 -8.97
C ILE A 413 13.95 -9.35 -9.97
N ALA A 414 14.47 -10.56 -10.12
CA ALA A 414 15.56 -10.84 -11.05
C ALA A 414 15.17 -10.56 -12.50
N ASN A 415 13.95 -10.93 -12.92
CA ASN A 415 13.45 -10.71 -14.27
C ASN A 415 13.34 -9.23 -14.64
N PHE A 416 13.00 -8.36 -13.68
CA PHE A 416 12.83 -6.93 -13.86
C PHE A 416 14.00 -6.09 -13.31
N THR A 417 15.12 -6.73 -12.99
CA THR A 417 16.40 -6.03 -12.72
C THR A 417 17.04 -5.63 -14.05
N PRO A 418 17.39 -4.36 -14.24
CA PRO A 418 17.98 -3.91 -15.50
C PRO A 418 19.41 -4.43 -15.66
N ALA A 419 19.78 -4.88 -16.86
CA ALA A 419 21.15 -5.25 -17.20
C ALA A 419 21.98 -4.05 -17.69
N THR A 420 21.33 -2.99 -18.18
CA THR A 420 22.01 -1.77 -18.62
C THR A 420 22.50 -0.97 -17.41
N ALA A 421 23.83 -0.77 -17.29
CA ALA A 421 24.45 -0.10 -16.16
C ALA A 421 23.85 1.29 -15.84
N ALA A 422 23.50 2.05 -16.87
CA ALA A 422 22.87 3.36 -16.71
C ALA A 422 21.45 3.30 -16.10
N ALA A 423 20.78 2.16 -16.16
CA ALA A 423 19.44 1.98 -15.62
C ALA A 423 19.43 1.47 -14.18
N ILE A 424 20.54 0.91 -13.68
CA ILE A 424 20.64 0.30 -12.33
C ILE A 424 20.23 1.25 -11.19
N PRO A 425 20.56 2.55 -11.20
CA PRO A 425 20.15 3.47 -10.13
C PRO A 425 18.64 3.77 -10.08
N TYR A 426 17.90 3.35 -11.11
CA TYR A 426 16.47 3.64 -11.27
C TYR A 426 15.61 2.41 -10.93
N GLY A 427 14.33 2.65 -10.65
CA GLY A 427 13.39 1.59 -10.39
C GLY A 427 13.56 0.91 -9.04
N TYR A 428 13.06 -0.29 -8.95
CA TYR A 428 13.08 -1.09 -7.73
C TYR A 428 14.50 -1.36 -7.25
N GLN A 429 14.75 -1.05 -5.98
CA GLN A 429 16.01 -1.31 -5.30
C GLN A 429 15.80 -2.38 -4.22
N ILE A 430 16.67 -3.37 -4.16
CA ILE A 430 16.64 -4.36 -3.09
C ILE A 430 16.86 -3.64 -1.75
N PRO A 431 15.94 -3.79 -0.78
CA PRO A 431 16.08 -3.15 0.51
C PRO A 431 17.42 -3.46 1.17
N SER A 432 18.15 -2.42 1.56
CA SER A 432 19.41 -2.57 2.25
C SER A 432 19.20 -2.52 3.76
N THR A 433 20.10 -3.17 4.51
CA THR A 433 20.09 -3.11 5.98
C THR A 433 20.68 -1.81 6.54
N SER A 434 21.33 -1.01 5.69
CA SER A 434 21.84 0.30 6.09
C SER A 434 20.73 1.34 5.98
N GLN A 435 20.22 1.77 7.10
CA GLN A 435 19.19 2.81 7.14
C GLN A 435 19.83 4.18 6.95
N THR A 436 19.39 4.90 5.92
CA THR A 436 19.67 6.33 5.73
C THR A 436 18.39 7.10 6.02
N TYR A 437 18.50 8.23 6.72
CA TYR A 437 17.36 9.10 6.95
C TYR A 437 16.70 9.53 5.64
N ASP A 438 15.37 9.34 5.56
CA ASP A 438 14.56 9.81 4.45
C ASP A 438 13.39 10.64 4.99
N PRO A 439 13.28 11.92 4.63
CA PRO A 439 12.18 12.78 5.08
C PRO A 439 10.80 12.36 4.54
N LEU A 440 10.76 11.55 3.49
CA LEU A 440 9.52 11.04 2.92
C LEU A 440 9.07 9.72 3.58
N PHE A 441 9.92 9.10 4.40
CA PHE A 441 9.52 7.92 5.16
C PHE A 441 8.55 8.32 6.29
N PRO A 442 7.43 7.60 6.49
CA PRO A 442 6.50 7.91 7.56
C PRO A 442 7.15 7.76 8.93
N GLN A 443 7.47 8.87 9.59
CA GLN A 443 8.24 8.83 10.84
C GLN A 443 7.51 8.10 11.98
N TRP A 444 6.18 8.03 11.95
CA TRP A 444 5.41 7.24 12.92
C TRP A 444 5.69 5.73 12.81
N LEU A 445 6.11 5.24 11.64
CA LEU A 445 6.52 3.84 11.47
C LEU A 445 7.83 3.49 12.18
N CYS A 446 8.59 4.47 12.62
CA CYS A 446 9.87 4.22 13.30
C CYS A 446 9.72 3.51 14.65
N THR A 447 8.54 3.55 15.23
CA THR A 447 8.21 2.83 16.45
C THR A 447 7.47 1.51 16.17
N VAL A 448 7.17 1.22 14.92
CA VAL A 448 6.44 0.02 14.48
C VAL A 448 7.43 -1.05 14.04
N ASN A 449 7.28 -2.27 14.55
CA ASN A 449 8.10 -3.41 14.12
C ASN A 449 7.60 -3.95 12.77
N LEU A 450 7.98 -3.29 11.69
CA LEU A 450 7.74 -3.81 10.33
C LEU A 450 8.56 -5.08 10.09
N PRO A 451 8.07 -5.99 9.23
CA PRO A 451 8.86 -7.13 8.80
C PRO A 451 10.18 -6.68 8.15
N PRO A 452 11.31 -7.33 8.48
CA PRO A 452 12.60 -6.97 7.91
C PRO A 452 12.62 -7.14 6.39
N GLY A 453 13.31 -6.27 5.70
CA GLY A 453 13.50 -6.33 4.25
C GLY A 453 12.34 -5.80 3.40
N LEU A 454 11.29 -5.23 3.99
CA LEU A 454 10.18 -4.65 3.23
C LEU A 454 10.41 -3.20 2.81
N VAL A 455 11.19 -2.45 3.58
CA VAL A 455 11.47 -1.03 3.32
C VAL A 455 12.97 -0.76 3.44
N THR A 456 13.44 0.15 2.63
CA THR A 456 14.87 0.45 2.53
C THR A 456 15.35 1.43 3.58
N MET A 457 14.46 2.22 4.23
CA MET A 457 14.93 3.43 4.92
C MET A 457 13.92 4.04 5.87
N GLY A 458 14.39 4.88 6.70
CA GLY A 458 14.33 6.28 6.78
C GLY A 458 14.00 6.84 8.11
N CYS A 459 14.09 6.09 9.21
CA CYS A 459 13.88 6.65 10.54
C CYS A 459 15.00 7.65 10.86
N LEU A 460 14.63 8.81 11.39
CA LEU A 460 15.56 9.62 12.15
C LEU A 460 16.20 8.73 13.21
N ALA A 461 17.52 8.59 13.20
CA ALA A 461 18.21 8.15 14.40
C ALA A 461 17.67 9.06 15.52
N GLN A 462 16.93 8.51 16.47
CA GLN A 462 16.53 9.28 17.62
C GLN A 462 17.82 9.73 18.29
N SER A 463 18.21 10.99 18.07
CA SER A 463 19.13 11.62 18.98
C SER A 463 18.49 11.49 20.34
N PRO A 464 19.18 10.90 21.33
CA PRO A 464 18.65 10.92 22.68
C PRO A 464 18.27 12.37 22.98
N PRO A 465 17.10 12.63 23.59
CA PRO A 465 16.67 13.98 23.88
C PRO A 465 17.86 14.69 24.53
N SER A 466 18.31 15.77 23.93
CA SER A 466 19.39 16.59 24.50
C SER A 466 19.00 16.84 25.94
N PRO A 467 19.87 16.56 26.92
CA PRO A 467 19.55 16.86 28.30
C PRO A 467 19.22 18.35 28.34
N THR A 468 17.99 18.64 28.71
CA THR A 468 17.55 20.02 28.93
C THR A 468 18.46 20.56 30.03
N ILE A 469 19.40 21.42 29.67
CA ILE A 469 20.19 22.17 30.65
C ILE A 469 19.22 23.15 31.26
N THR A 470 18.53 22.71 32.32
CA THR A 470 17.80 23.59 33.20
C THR A 470 18.82 24.40 34.00
N ASP A 471 18.94 25.69 33.66
CA ASP A 471 19.39 26.77 34.48
C ASP A 471 20.58 26.52 35.43
N VAL A 472 21.75 26.80 34.96
CA VAL A 472 22.81 27.31 35.82
C VAL A 472 22.47 28.77 36.11
N LYS A 473 21.75 29.07 37.19
CA LYS A 473 21.72 30.40 37.77
C LYS A 473 23.13 30.72 38.24
N ALA A 474 23.74 31.69 37.58
CA ALA A 474 24.92 32.34 38.10
C ALA A 474 24.55 33.01 39.46
N GLN A 475 25.31 32.67 40.46
CA GLN A 475 25.45 33.49 41.67
C GLN A 475 26.56 34.52 41.48
#